data_4cc6030d4bda137dee083c61f87f4e60
#
_entry.id   4cc6030d4bda137dee083c61f87f4e60
#
_cell.length_a   1.000
_cell.length_b   1.000
_cell.length_c   1.000
_cell.angle_alpha   90.00
_cell.angle_beta   90.00
_cell.angle_gamma   90.00
#
_symmetry.space_group_name_H-M   'P 1'
#
loop_
_entity.id
_entity.type
_entity.pdbx_description
1 polymer ?
#
loop_
_entity_poly.entity_id
_entity_poly.type
_entity_poly.pdbx_seq_one_letter_code
_entity_poly.pdbx_strand_id
1 'polypeptide(L)'
;MKQDQSVKIYMDNQQELKGNIIIIHGMQEDSSRYVDVANYLTKAGYGVLTFDVLGHGPYAEKLGVIDHEDGFNAILNQVSSCIDKLKTEYSDTRIIIMGHSMGSLIARAVLVRHQEDISQAILIGTPPPKVETPVGKVLANMLIDFKGDEAYSSMFENLVFGKADKKFPDLTWLSKNQDNVKAYKENDNFGFRFTIGAYRDLFNLVIDLKNKEHHATNEQLPIKFYVGSDDPIVEGEKGLQRSIQALRKIGFKNISFMSYPELRHEILNEDCKYEILDNMIDYLNNYN
;
A
#
# COMPACT_ATOMS: atom_id res chain seq x y z
N MET A 1 -11.21 -3.48 -17.64
CA MET A 1 -11.25 -4.44 -18.78
C MET A 1 -10.20 -5.55 -18.63
N LYS A 2 -8.93 -5.49 -19.01
CA LYS A 2 -7.96 -6.57 -18.68
C LYS A 2 -7.60 -6.62 -17.20
N GLN A 3 -7.62 -5.50 -16.50
CA GLN A 3 -7.29 -5.39 -15.08
C GLN A 3 -8.36 -5.91 -14.13
N ASP A 4 -9.63 -5.97 -14.55
CA ASP A 4 -10.67 -6.66 -13.76
C ASP A 4 -10.36 -8.15 -13.57
N GLN A 5 -9.50 -8.73 -14.42
CA GLN A 5 -9.05 -10.12 -14.32
C GLN A 5 -8.07 -10.34 -13.14
N SER A 6 -7.45 -9.30 -12.60
CA SER A 6 -6.57 -9.41 -11.43
C SER A 6 -7.33 -9.43 -10.11
N VAL A 7 -8.59 -8.97 -10.09
CA VAL A 7 -9.41 -8.93 -8.87
C VAL A 7 -9.75 -10.36 -8.43
N LYS A 8 -9.34 -10.72 -7.23
CA LYS A 8 -9.64 -12.00 -6.60
C LYS A 8 -10.32 -11.77 -5.26
N ILE A 9 -11.36 -12.56 -5.00
CA ILE A 9 -12.07 -12.56 -3.72
C ILE A 9 -11.87 -13.92 -3.07
N TYR A 10 -11.38 -13.90 -1.83
CA TYR A 10 -11.17 -15.07 -0.98
C TYR A 10 -12.22 -15.04 0.12
N MET A 11 -12.94 -16.13 0.31
CA MET A 11 -13.98 -16.25 1.34
C MET A 11 -14.05 -17.68 1.88
N ASP A 12 -14.41 -17.79 3.15
CA ASP A 12 -14.85 -19.04 3.74
C ASP A 12 -16.38 -19.00 3.91
N ASN A 13 -17.09 -19.70 3.04
CA ASN A 13 -18.56 -19.73 3.05
C ASN A 13 -19.14 -20.52 4.24
N GLN A 14 -18.31 -21.11 5.09
CA GLN A 14 -18.74 -21.88 6.26
C GLN A 14 -18.78 -21.02 7.54
N GLN A 15 -18.33 -19.76 7.48
CA GLN A 15 -18.26 -18.84 8.61
C GLN A 15 -19.11 -17.60 8.38
N GLU A 16 -19.57 -17.00 9.47
CA GLU A 16 -20.17 -15.67 9.45
C GLU A 16 -19.12 -14.62 9.06
N LEU A 17 -19.46 -13.80 8.07
CA LEU A 17 -18.55 -12.81 7.52
C LEU A 17 -18.45 -11.59 8.47
N LYS A 18 -17.30 -11.39 9.09
CA LYS A 18 -17.02 -10.28 10.01
C LYS A 18 -16.75 -8.94 9.33
N GLY A 19 -16.40 -8.97 8.04
CA GLY A 19 -16.06 -7.81 7.22
C GLY A 19 -15.23 -8.20 6.01
N ASN A 20 -15.04 -7.27 5.09
CA ASN A 20 -14.27 -7.44 3.88
C ASN A 20 -13.00 -6.58 3.93
N ILE A 21 -11.85 -7.18 3.67
CA ILE A 21 -10.54 -6.50 3.65
C ILE A 21 -10.11 -6.32 2.18
N ILE A 22 -9.86 -5.09 1.77
CA ILE A 22 -9.21 -4.79 0.50
C ILE A 22 -7.70 -4.69 0.77
N ILE A 23 -6.90 -5.57 0.17
CA ILE A 23 -5.43 -5.53 0.28
C ILE A 23 -4.85 -4.83 -0.95
N ILE A 24 -4.07 -3.77 -0.72
CA ILE A 24 -3.36 -3.01 -1.73
C ILE A 24 -1.87 -3.26 -1.58
N HIS A 25 -1.28 -3.91 -2.57
CA HIS A 25 0.14 -4.29 -2.58
C HIS A 25 1.09 -3.10 -2.75
N GLY A 26 2.38 -3.33 -2.57
CA GLY A 26 3.44 -2.34 -2.69
C GLY A 26 3.91 -2.07 -4.13
N MET A 27 4.93 -1.24 -4.26
CA MET A 27 5.57 -0.93 -5.53
C MET A 27 6.40 -2.12 -6.01
N GLN A 28 6.37 -2.41 -7.33
CA GLN A 28 7.19 -3.43 -7.98
C GLN A 28 6.92 -4.87 -7.51
N GLU A 29 5.71 -5.14 -7.04
CA GLU A 29 5.18 -6.46 -6.69
C GLU A 29 3.75 -6.60 -7.24
N ASP A 30 3.06 -7.68 -6.93
CA ASP A 30 1.66 -7.88 -7.31
C ASP A 30 0.85 -8.58 -6.20
N SER A 31 -0.45 -8.76 -6.43
CA SER A 31 -1.38 -9.34 -5.48
C SER A 31 -1.09 -10.81 -5.14
N SER A 32 -0.33 -11.53 -5.95
CA SER A 32 0.00 -12.95 -5.71
C SER A 32 0.80 -13.16 -4.41
N ARG A 33 1.52 -12.14 -3.95
CA ARG A 33 2.28 -12.20 -2.69
C ARG A 33 1.40 -12.20 -1.44
N TYR A 34 0.11 -11.90 -1.60
CA TYR A 34 -0.85 -11.82 -0.49
C TYR A 34 -1.81 -13.01 -0.43
N VAL A 35 -1.65 -14.04 -1.28
CA VAL A 35 -2.52 -15.23 -1.29
C VAL A 35 -2.53 -15.94 0.06
N ASP A 36 -1.36 -16.12 0.67
CA ASP A 36 -1.24 -16.78 1.97
C ASP A 36 -1.85 -15.95 3.11
N VAL A 37 -1.63 -14.62 3.07
CA VAL A 37 -2.26 -13.65 3.98
C VAL A 37 -3.78 -13.68 3.83
N ALA A 38 -4.29 -13.66 2.60
CA ALA A 38 -5.72 -13.72 2.32
C ALA A 38 -6.34 -15.01 2.87
N ASN A 39 -5.71 -16.16 2.60
CA ASN A 39 -6.17 -17.45 3.11
C ASN A 39 -6.14 -17.54 4.65
N TYR A 40 -5.20 -16.85 5.29
CA TYR A 40 -5.14 -16.81 6.75
C TYR A 40 -6.26 -15.96 7.35
N LEU A 41 -6.51 -14.80 6.76
CA LEU A 41 -7.58 -13.88 7.19
C LEU A 41 -8.98 -14.48 6.94
N THR A 42 -9.17 -15.26 5.85
CA THR A 42 -10.46 -15.92 5.59
C THR A 42 -10.78 -16.97 6.63
N LYS A 43 -9.78 -17.72 7.13
CA LYS A 43 -9.97 -18.66 8.25
C LYS A 43 -10.37 -17.96 9.56
N ALA A 44 -10.10 -16.66 9.68
CA ALA A 44 -10.52 -15.84 10.82
C ALA A 44 -11.91 -15.21 10.64
N GLY A 45 -12.60 -15.49 9.53
CA GLY A 45 -13.95 -15.00 9.21
C GLY A 45 -13.99 -13.68 8.44
N TYR A 46 -12.90 -13.28 7.78
CA TYR A 46 -12.88 -12.08 6.93
C TYR A 46 -12.94 -12.46 5.45
N GLY A 47 -13.74 -11.75 4.65
CA GLY A 47 -13.58 -11.76 3.20
C GLY A 47 -12.33 -10.95 2.82
N VAL A 48 -11.60 -11.37 1.80
CA VAL A 48 -10.42 -10.64 1.34
C VAL A 48 -10.50 -10.42 -0.16
N LEU A 49 -10.42 -9.16 -0.59
CA LEU A 49 -10.27 -8.77 -1.99
C LEU A 49 -8.82 -8.34 -2.22
N THR A 50 -8.19 -8.94 -3.21
CA THR A 50 -6.87 -8.53 -3.71
C THR A 50 -6.98 -8.16 -5.20
N PHE A 51 -6.12 -7.29 -5.67
CA PHE A 51 -6.04 -6.89 -7.08
C PHE A 51 -4.64 -6.36 -7.39
N ASP A 52 -4.27 -6.34 -8.67
CA ASP A 52 -3.03 -5.72 -9.09
C ASP A 52 -3.28 -4.25 -9.40
N VAL A 53 -2.51 -3.37 -8.76
CA VAL A 53 -2.52 -1.93 -9.02
C VAL A 53 -2.10 -1.70 -10.48
N LEU A 54 -2.68 -0.69 -11.12
CA LEU A 54 -2.33 -0.28 -12.50
C LEU A 54 -0.80 -0.30 -12.72
N GLY A 55 -0.36 -0.87 -13.85
CA GLY A 55 1.06 -1.02 -14.17
C GLY A 55 1.80 -2.12 -13.41
N HIS A 56 1.06 -3.00 -12.71
CA HIS A 56 1.60 -4.13 -11.95
C HIS A 56 0.93 -5.45 -12.35
N GLY A 57 1.62 -6.56 -12.05
CA GLY A 57 1.11 -7.90 -12.25
C GLY A 57 1.03 -8.35 -13.72
N PRO A 58 0.58 -9.60 -13.95
CA PRO A 58 0.64 -10.23 -15.28
C PRO A 58 -0.37 -9.66 -16.29
N TYR A 59 -1.34 -8.86 -15.83
CA TYR A 59 -2.36 -8.24 -16.69
C TYR A 59 -2.04 -6.79 -17.05
N ALA A 60 -0.93 -6.24 -16.55
CA ALA A 60 -0.47 -4.91 -16.94
C ALA A 60 -0.13 -4.89 -18.43
N GLU A 61 -0.52 -3.84 -19.13
CA GLU A 61 -0.14 -3.66 -20.54
C GLU A 61 1.38 -3.49 -20.65
N LYS A 62 1.95 -2.73 -19.72
CA LYS A 62 3.39 -2.58 -19.53
C LYS A 62 3.69 -2.40 -18.05
N LEU A 63 4.57 -3.25 -17.51
CA LEU A 63 5.02 -3.11 -16.14
C LEU A 63 5.70 -1.76 -15.91
N GLY A 64 5.34 -1.09 -14.81
CA GLY A 64 5.88 0.21 -14.42
C GLY A 64 5.26 1.41 -15.13
N VAL A 65 4.21 1.23 -15.95
CA VAL A 65 3.38 2.30 -16.52
C VAL A 65 2.00 2.25 -15.84
N ILE A 66 1.67 3.26 -15.06
CA ILE A 66 0.38 3.34 -14.36
C ILE A 66 -0.70 3.87 -15.31
N ASP A 67 -0.50 5.07 -15.81
CA ASP A 67 -1.36 5.74 -16.79
C ASP A 67 -0.56 6.88 -17.45
N HIS A 68 -0.91 7.22 -18.69
CA HIS A 68 -0.16 8.25 -19.44
C HIS A 68 -0.56 9.67 -19.04
N GLU A 69 -1.79 9.87 -18.58
CA GLU A 69 -2.32 11.20 -18.29
C GLU A 69 -2.40 11.46 -16.78
N ASP A 70 -3.16 10.64 -16.04
CA ASP A 70 -3.46 10.85 -14.62
C ASP A 70 -3.51 9.54 -13.84
N GLY A 71 -2.36 8.91 -13.67
CA GLY A 71 -2.25 7.65 -12.94
C GLY A 71 -2.65 7.75 -11.47
N PHE A 72 -2.48 8.91 -10.85
CA PHE A 72 -2.96 9.15 -9.49
C PHE A 72 -4.47 8.92 -9.38
N ASN A 73 -5.29 9.61 -10.17
CA ASN A 73 -6.74 9.42 -10.14
C ASN A 73 -7.16 8.06 -10.69
N ALA A 74 -6.45 7.51 -11.67
CA ALA A 74 -6.71 6.17 -12.18
C ALA A 74 -6.57 5.10 -11.10
N ILE A 75 -5.53 5.14 -10.26
CA ILE A 75 -5.37 4.25 -9.10
C ILE A 75 -6.52 4.43 -8.09
N LEU A 76 -6.87 5.67 -7.75
CA LEU A 76 -7.95 5.92 -6.80
C LEU A 76 -9.29 5.38 -7.30
N ASN A 77 -9.60 5.57 -8.58
CA ASN A 77 -10.79 5.03 -9.22
C ASN A 77 -10.80 3.49 -9.23
N GLN A 78 -9.64 2.84 -9.42
CA GLN A 78 -9.52 1.40 -9.34
C GLN A 78 -9.91 0.89 -7.93
N VAL A 79 -9.41 1.52 -6.87
CA VAL A 79 -9.77 1.14 -5.50
C VAL A 79 -11.22 1.46 -5.19
N SER A 80 -11.74 2.61 -5.66
CA SER A 80 -13.17 2.96 -5.51
C SER A 80 -14.06 1.89 -6.14
N SER A 81 -13.70 1.38 -7.34
CA SER A 81 -14.42 0.28 -7.98
C SER A 81 -14.41 -1.02 -7.16
N CYS A 82 -13.32 -1.31 -6.43
CA CYS A 82 -13.27 -2.44 -5.51
C CYS A 82 -14.20 -2.23 -4.30
N ILE A 83 -14.28 -1.01 -3.76
CA ILE A 83 -15.20 -0.64 -2.68
C ILE A 83 -16.65 -0.82 -3.17
N ASP A 84 -17.01 -0.26 -4.33
CA ASP A 84 -18.35 -0.36 -4.91
C ASP A 84 -18.75 -1.81 -5.18
N LYS A 85 -17.82 -2.62 -5.66
CA LYS A 85 -18.02 -4.06 -5.85
C LYS A 85 -18.40 -4.75 -4.53
N LEU A 86 -17.63 -4.52 -3.47
CA LEU A 86 -17.91 -5.12 -2.16
C LEU A 86 -19.23 -4.61 -1.59
N LYS A 87 -19.56 -3.33 -1.71
CA LYS A 87 -20.86 -2.76 -1.30
C LYS A 87 -22.03 -3.38 -2.05
N THR A 88 -21.85 -3.70 -3.31
CA THR A 88 -22.89 -4.32 -4.14
C THR A 88 -23.08 -5.80 -3.81
N GLU A 89 -21.99 -6.55 -3.65
CA GLU A 89 -22.02 -8.00 -3.43
C GLU A 89 -22.24 -8.38 -1.95
N TYR A 90 -21.84 -7.49 -1.01
CA TYR A 90 -21.84 -7.73 0.44
C TYR A 90 -22.30 -6.48 1.21
N SER A 91 -23.52 -5.99 0.93
CA SER A 91 -24.06 -4.70 1.40
C SER A 91 -24.04 -4.51 2.92
N ASP A 92 -24.18 -5.59 3.69
CA ASP A 92 -24.32 -5.54 5.16
C ASP A 92 -22.96 -5.74 5.88
N THR A 93 -21.86 -5.79 5.13
CA THR A 93 -20.55 -6.02 5.73
C THR A 93 -19.67 -4.78 5.68
N ARG A 94 -18.94 -4.55 6.77
CA ARG A 94 -17.96 -3.46 6.86
C ARG A 94 -16.79 -3.68 5.91
N ILE A 95 -16.23 -2.60 5.39
CA ILE A 95 -15.06 -2.60 4.52
C ILE A 95 -13.85 -2.10 5.32
N ILE A 96 -12.75 -2.84 5.21
CA ILE A 96 -11.47 -2.55 5.83
C ILE A 96 -10.45 -2.35 4.71
N ILE A 97 -9.63 -1.31 4.80
CA ILE A 97 -8.56 -1.09 3.84
C ILE A 97 -7.21 -1.47 4.46
N MET A 98 -6.45 -2.30 3.77
CA MET A 98 -5.09 -2.70 4.16
C MET A 98 -4.12 -2.36 3.03
N GLY A 99 -3.07 -1.61 3.30
CA GLY A 99 -2.08 -1.24 2.28
C GLY A 99 -0.65 -1.43 2.78
N HIS A 100 0.21 -1.97 1.91
CA HIS A 100 1.63 -2.12 2.15
C HIS A 100 2.45 -1.13 1.31
N SER A 101 3.42 -0.45 1.91
CA SER A 101 4.36 0.42 1.19
C SER A 101 3.64 1.47 0.31
N MET A 102 3.81 1.45 -1.01
CA MET A 102 3.03 2.26 -1.95
C MET A 102 1.52 2.05 -1.74
N GLY A 103 1.07 0.81 -1.55
CA GLY A 103 -0.33 0.50 -1.24
C GLY A 103 -0.84 1.20 0.01
N SER A 104 0.02 1.47 1.01
CA SER A 104 -0.34 2.26 2.18
C SER A 104 -0.51 3.76 1.88
N LEU A 105 0.19 4.30 0.89
CA LEU A 105 -0.02 5.66 0.38
C LEU A 105 -1.37 5.75 -0.34
N ILE A 106 -1.66 4.76 -1.18
CA ILE A 106 -2.95 4.63 -1.88
C ILE A 106 -4.08 4.50 -0.85
N ALA A 107 -3.95 3.61 0.13
CA ALA A 107 -4.93 3.42 1.20
C ALA A 107 -5.23 4.72 1.95
N ARG A 108 -4.22 5.55 2.25
CA ARG A 108 -4.41 6.85 2.90
C ARG A 108 -5.13 7.86 2.01
N ALA A 109 -4.82 7.90 0.71
CA ALA A 109 -5.48 8.78 -0.24
C ALA A 109 -6.95 8.38 -0.48
N VAL A 110 -7.24 7.08 -0.49
CA VAL A 110 -8.60 6.53 -0.57
C VAL A 110 -9.36 6.78 0.72
N LEU A 111 -8.72 6.57 1.88
CA LEU A 111 -9.34 6.76 3.19
C LEU A 111 -9.97 8.13 3.36
N VAL A 112 -9.29 9.22 2.96
CA VAL A 112 -9.82 10.57 3.10
C VAL A 112 -11.02 10.86 2.19
N ARG A 113 -11.25 10.04 1.16
CA ARG A 113 -12.34 10.18 0.18
C ARG A 113 -13.53 9.25 0.44
N HIS A 114 -13.28 8.13 1.13
CA HIS A 114 -14.25 7.06 1.39
C HIS A 114 -14.44 6.79 2.90
N GLN A 115 -14.40 7.84 3.72
CA GLN A 115 -14.51 7.72 5.19
C GLN A 115 -15.83 7.11 5.66
N GLU A 116 -16.90 7.29 4.88
CA GLU A 116 -18.23 6.74 5.19
C GLU A 116 -18.33 5.23 4.83
N ASP A 117 -17.51 4.78 3.88
CA ASP A 117 -17.51 3.40 3.39
C ASP A 117 -16.51 2.51 4.13
N ILE A 118 -15.44 3.10 4.68
CA ILE A 118 -14.34 2.37 5.33
C ILE A 118 -14.50 2.41 6.83
N SER A 119 -14.51 1.24 7.46
CA SER A 119 -14.65 1.10 8.91
C SER A 119 -13.33 1.07 9.67
N GLN A 120 -12.25 0.61 9.02
CA GLN A 120 -10.90 0.50 9.61
C GLN A 120 -9.82 0.60 8.54
N ALA A 121 -8.61 1.03 8.94
CA ALA A 121 -7.43 1.03 8.07
C ALA A 121 -6.21 0.39 8.75
N ILE A 122 -5.52 -0.46 7.99
CA ILE A 122 -4.23 -1.07 8.36
C ILE A 122 -3.17 -0.60 7.35
N LEU A 123 -2.12 0.06 7.86
CA LEU A 123 -1.07 0.68 7.07
C LEU A 123 0.28 0.03 7.41
N ILE A 124 0.86 -0.72 6.46
CA ILE A 124 2.05 -1.54 6.68
C ILE A 124 3.24 -0.91 5.95
N GLY A 125 4.38 -0.77 6.63
CA GLY A 125 5.63 -0.29 6.00
C GLY A 125 5.49 1.08 5.32
N THR A 126 4.67 1.98 5.87
CA THR A 126 4.25 3.20 5.20
C THR A 126 5.35 4.25 5.08
N PRO A 127 5.68 4.71 3.85
CA PRO A 127 6.64 5.80 3.65
C PRO A 127 6.14 7.11 4.28
N PRO A 128 7.01 7.87 4.98
CA PRO A 128 6.64 9.16 5.52
C PRO A 128 6.55 10.24 4.42
N PRO A 129 5.71 11.26 4.62
CA PRO A 129 5.72 12.43 3.74
C PRO A 129 7.08 13.14 3.83
N LYS A 130 7.69 13.42 2.66
CA LYS A 130 8.98 14.12 2.53
C LYS A 130 8.78 15.55 2.05
N VAL A 131 9.66 16.46 2.47
CA VAL A 131 9.59 17.88 2.06
C VAL A 131 10.00 18.04 0.60
N GLU A 132 10.86 17.16 0.11
CA GLU A 132 11.42 17.19 -1.23
C GLU A 132 10.46 16.68 -2.33
N THR A 133 9.37 16.01 -1.96
CA THR A 133 8.45 15.36 -2.91
C THR A 133 7.86 16.33 -3.95
N PRO A 134 7.43 17.57 -3.59
CA PRO A 134 6.94 18.52 -4.60
C PRO A 134 8.00 18.88 -5.66
N VAL A 135 9.25 18.98 -5.27
CA VAL A 135 10.37 19.22 -6.20
C VAL A 135 10.55 18.03 -7.14
N GLY A 136 10.47 16.80 -6.59
CA GLY A 136 10.51 15.57 -7.39
C GLY A 136 9.40 15.53 -8.45
N LYS A 137 8.16 15.91 -8.10
CA LYS A 137 7.04 16.01 -9.05
C LYS A 137 7.30 17.02 -10.16
N VAL A 138 7.76 18.23 -9.82
CA VAL A 138 8.06 19.27 -10.83
C VAL A 138 9.13 18.75 -11.80
N LEU A 139 10.18 18.12 -11.27
CA LEU A 139 11.25 17.55 -12.09
C LEU A 139 10.74 16.37 -12.96
N ALA A 140 9.82 15.56 -12.45
CA ALA A 140 9.19 14.49 -13.21
C ALA A 140 8.41 15.08 -14.42
N ASN A 141 7.60 16.10 -14.22
CA ASN A 141 6.87 16.76 -15.30
C ASN A 141 7.82 17.32 -16.36
N MET A 142 8.88 18.03 -15.96
CA MET A 142 9.88 18.55 -16.90
C MET A 142 10.56 17.43 -17.70
N LEU A 143 10.86 16.30 -17.08
CA LEU A 143 11.47 15.16 -17.77
C LEU A 143 10.47 14.45 -18.69
N ILE A 144 9.19 14.39 -18.34
CA ILE A 144 8.12 13.86 -19.20
C ILE A 144 8.01 14.70 -20.47
N ASP A 145 7.99 16.02 -20.35
CA ASP A 145 7.94 16.94 -21.51
C ASP A 145 9.12 16.74 -22.47
N PHE A 146 10.27 16.31 -21.95
CA PHE A 146 11.49 16.17 -22.73
C PHE A 146 11.78 14.75 -23.22
N LYS A 147 11.41 13.71 -22.45
CA LYS A 147 11.76 12.29 -22.70
C LYS A 147 10.55 11.38 -22.90
N GLY A 148 9.34 11.88 -22.62
CA GLY A 148 8.14 11.08 -22.52
C GLY A 148 7.95 10.45 -21.14
N ASP A 149 6.71 10.11 -20.83
CA ASP A 149 6.26 9.55 -19.55
C ASP A 149 6.75 8.10 -19.32
N GLU A 150 6.96 7.34 -20.39
CA GLU A 150 7.47 5.96 -20.34
C GLU A 150 8.99 5.86 -20.19
N ALA A 151 9.72 6.98 -20.22
CA ALA A 151 11.16 6.96 -20.01
C ALA A 151 11.51 6.55 -18.56
N TYR A 152 12.71 6.03 -18.37
CA TYR A 152 13.22 5.62 -17.05
C TYR A 152 14.21 6.65 -16.49
N SER A 153 14.29 6.73 -15.16
CA SER A 153 15.20 7.65 -14.46
C SER A 153 15.83 6.98 -13.23
N SER A 154 17.12 6.68 -13.32
CA SER A 154 17.88 6.17 -12.15
C SER A 154 17.98 7.20 -11.02
N MET A 155 17.79 8.49 -11.31
CA MET A 155 17.72 9.53 -10.28
C MET A 155 16.50 9.33 -9.39
N PHE A 156 15.31 9.02 -9.94
CA PHE A 156 14.11 8.76 -9.14
C PHE A 156 14.21 7.43 -8.40
N GLU A 157 14.78 6.38 -9.01
CA GLU A 157 15.09 5.13 -8.31
C GLU A 157 15.94 5.39 -7.06
N ASN A 158 17.05 6.12 -7.23
CA ASN A 158 17.93 6.49 -6.12
C ASN A 158 17.23 7.39 -5.08
N LEU A 159 16.32 8.29 -5.50
CA LEU A 159 15.57 9.13 -4.57
C LEU A 159 14.64 8.30 -3.67
N VAL A 160 14.04 7.25 -4.22
CA VAL A 160 13.10 6.37 -3.49
C VAL A 160 13.86 5.31 -2.70
N PHE A 161 14.76 4.57 -3.30
CA PHE A 161 15.39 3.38 -2.72
C PHE A 161 16.86 3.55 -2.30
N GLY A 162 17.57 4.58 -2.78
CA GLY A 162 19.02 4.68 -2.60
C GLY A 162 19.50 4.69 -1.15
N LYS A 163 18.71 5.18 -0.20
CA LYS A 163 19.04 5.07 1.23
C LYS A 163 18.85 3.65 1.76
N ALA A 164 17.81 2.95 1.30
CA ALA A 164 17.52 1.58 1.66
C ALA A 164 18.61 0.64 1.13
N ASP A 165 18.95 0.76 -0.16
CA ASP A 165 19.99 -0.04 -0.83
C ASP A 165 21.37 0.20 -0.21
N LYS A 166 21.66 1.43 0.22
CA LYS A 166 22.93 1.74 0.92
C LYS A 166 22.99 1.11 2.31
N LYS A 167 21.87 1.08 3.04
CA LYS A 167 21.80 0.53 4.40
C LYS A 167 21.79 -1.01 4.39
N PHE A 168 21.05 -1.59 3.45
CA PHE A 168 20.87 -3.01 3.29
C PHE A 168 20.99 -3.37 1.80
N PRO A 169 22.21 -3.63 1.29
CA PRO A 169 22.43 -3.91 -0.12
C PRO A 169 21.70 -5.16 -0.58
N ASP A 170 21.62 -5.29 -1.91
CA ASP A 170 21.14 -6.50 -2.57
C ASP A 170 19.67 -6.84 -2.24
N LEU A 171 18.82 -5.79 -2.12
CA LEU A 171 17.40 -5.88 -1.76
C LEU A 171 17.13 -6.52 -0.39
N THR A 172 18.16 -6.72 0.44
CA THR A 172 17.97 -7.27 1.78
C THR A 172 17.17 -6.35 2.69
N TRP A 173 16.98 -5.08 2.33
CA TRP A 173 16.09 -4.18 3.03
C TRP A 173 14.60 -4.60 2.97
N LEU A 174 14.21 -5.47 2.02
CA LEU A 174 12.85 -6.00 1.94
C LEU A 174 12.52 -6.85 3.16
N SER A 175 13.38 -7.82 3.49
CA SER A 175 13.12 -8.82 4.52
C SER A 175 14.41 -9.38 5.10
N LYS A 176 14.35 -9.89 6.33
CA LYS A 176 15.39 -10.74 6.92
C LYS A 176 15.32 -12.18 6.37
N ASN A 177 14.15 -12.61 5.94
CA ASN A 177 13.94 -13.91 5.32
C ASN A 177 14.58 -13.93 3.92
N GLN A 178 15.68 -14.67 3.80
CA GLN A 178 16.45 -14.74 2.56
C GLN A 178 15.71 -15.48 1.44
N ASP A 179 14.85 -16.43 1.77
CA ASP A 179 14.01 -17.12 0.78
C ASP A 179 12.99 -16.16 0.16
N ASN A 180 12.42 -15.24 0.96
CA ASN A 180 11.57 -14.17 0.45
C ASN A 180 12.33 -13.23 -0.51
N VAL A 181 13.54 -12.79 -0.11
CA VAL A 181 14.38 -11.92 -0.96
C VAL A 181 14.75 -12.63 -2.27
N LYS A 182 15.09 -13.92 -2.20
CA LYS A 182 15.39 -14.74 -3.38
C LYS A 182 14.17 -14.88 -4.29
N ALA A 183 13.03 -15.26 -3.74
CA ALA A 183 11.77 -15.40 -4.49
C ALA A 183 11.37 -14.08 -5.18
N TYR A 184 11.59 -12.93 -4.52
CA TYR A 184 11.36 -11.61 -5.14
C TYR A 184 12.28 -11.37 -6.34
N LYS A 185 13.57 -11.71 -6.25
CA LYS A 185 14.55 -11.53 -7.34
C LYS A 185 14.32 -12.45 -8.52
N GLU A 186 13.79 -13.66 -8.28
CA GLU A 186 13.60 -14.69 -9.30
C GLU A 186 12.27 -14.55 -10.05
N ASN A 187 11.40 -13.65 -9.66
CA ASN A 187 10.09 -13.45 -10.29
C ASN A 187 10.13 -12.27 -11.28
N ASP A 188 9.90 -12.55 -12.55
CA ASP A 188 9.92 -11.55 -13.63
C ASP A 188 8.86 -10.44 -13.49
N ASN A 189 7.82 -10.66 -12.69
CA ASN A 189 6.78 -9.66 -12.41
C ASN A 189 7.14 -8.74 -11.24
N PHE A 190 8.30 -8.92 -10.58
CA PHE A 190 8.74 -8.12 -9.45
C PHE A 190 10.02 -7.35 -9.78
N GLY A 191 10.32 -6.33 -9.00
CA GLY A 191 11.54 -5.54 -9.18
C GLY A 191 11.65 -4.79 -10.52
N PHE A 192 10.59 -4.69 -11.30
CA PHE A 192 10.58 -3.97 -12.56
C PHE A 192 10.74 -2.47 -12.35
N ARG A 193 11.25 -1.76 -13.36
CA ARG A 193 11.49 -0.33 -13.25
C ARG A 193 10.20 0.48 -13.42
N PHE A 194 10.00 1.48 -12.57
CA PHE A 194 8.99 2.50 -12.78
C PHE A 194 9.42 3.50 -13.83
N THR A 195 8.48 3.91 -14.66
CA THR A 195 8.66 5.01 -15.60
C THR A 195 8.62 6.37 -14.88
N ILE A 196 9.03 7.43 -15.57
CA ILE A 196 8.98 8.80 -15.01
C ILE A 196 7.52 9.18 -14.71
N GLY A 197 6.55 8.77 -15.55
CA GLY A 197 5.12 8.96 -15.31
C GLY A 197 4.67 8.28 -14.01
N ALA A 198 5.05 7.02 -13.79
CA ALA A 198 4.71 6.30 -12.56
C ALA A 198 5.34 6.94 -11.30
N TYR A 199 6.57 7.48 -11.39
CA TYR A 199 7.15 8.26 -10.29
C TYR A 199 6.40 9.56 -10.04
N ARG A 200 5.95 10.27 -11.09
CA ARG A 200 5.07 11.45 -10.96
C ARG A 200 3.84 11.09 -10.12
N ASP A 201 3.20 9.97 -10.41
CA ASP A 201 1.98 9.53 -9.74
C ASP A 201 2.24 9.07 -8.30
N LEU A 202 3.36 8.39 -8.04
CA LEU A 202 3.83 8.11 -6.69
C LEU A 202 4.05 9.39 -5.87
N PHE A 203 4.66 10.43 -6.48
CA PHE A 203 4.84 11.72 -5.82
C PHE A 203 3.49 12.41 -5.56
N ASN A 204 2.51 12.28 -6.47
CA ASN A 204 1.15 12.77 -6.25
C ASN A 204 0.51 12.13 -5.03
N LEU A 205 0.63 10.79 -4.83
CA LEU A 205 0.14 10.10 -3.63
C LEU A 205 0.73 10.67 -2.34
N VAL A 206 2.05 10.97 -2.34
CA VAL A 206 2.71 11.55 -1.15
C VAL A 206 2.30 13.01 -0.91
N ILE A 207 2.09 13.80 -1.97
CA ILE A 207 1.68 15.21 -1.90
C ILE A 207 0.24 15.32 -1.42
N ASP A 208 -0.64 14.44 -1.88
CA ASP A 208 -2.06 14.41 -1.53
C ASP A 208 -2.30 14.37 -0.02
N LEU A 209 -1.43 13.68 0.73
CA LEU A 209 -1.49 13.62 2.19
C LEU A 209 -1.28 14.97 2.91
N LYS A 210 -0.80 15.98 2.17
CA LYS A 210 -0.61 17.35 2.69
C LYS A 210 -1.66 18.32 2.14
N ASN A 211 -2.63 17.84 1.38
CA ASN A 211 -3.71 18.68 0.87
C ASN A 211 -4.52 19.25 2.04
N LYS A 212 -4.61 20.58 2.10
CA LYS A 212 -5.30 21.31 3.18
C LYS A 212 -6.82 21.21 3.10
N GLU A 213 -7.36 20.75 1.96
CA GLU A 213 -8.78 20.52 1.79
C GLU A 213 -9.25 19.20 2.42
N HIS A 214 -8.31 18.30 2.72
CA HIS A 214 -8.62 17.06 3.42
C HIS A 214 -8.97 17.34 4.88
N HIS A 215 -10.09 16.79 5.31
CA HIS A 215 -10.54 16.80 6.70
C HIS A 215 -11.24 15.49 7.04
N ALA A 216 -11.11 15.05 8.28
CA ALA A 216 -11.77 13.86 8.75
C ALA A 216 -13.24 14.18 9.06
N THR A 217 -14.18 13.50 8.41
CA THR A 217 -15.60 13.46 8.75
C THR A 217 -15.85 12.41 9.84
N ASN A 218 -15.08 11.33 9.83
CA ASN A 218 -15.05 10.31 10.89
C ASN A 218 -13.70 10.36 11.64
N GLU A 219 -13.58 11.29 12.60
CA GLU A 219 -12.34 11.48 13.37
C GLU A 219 -11.93 10.24 14.18
N GLN A 220 -12.88 9.37 14.52
CA GLN A 220 -12.67 8.17 15.34
C GLN A 220 -12.43 6.90 14.51
N LEU A 221 -12.35 7.01 13.18
CA LEU A 221 -12.03 5.88 12.31
C LEU A 221 -10.73 5.21 12.78
N PRO A 222 -10.75 3.91 13.11
CA PRO A 222 -9.59 3.21 13.63
C PRO A 222 -8.52 3.03 12.56
N ILE A 223 -7.32 3.55 12.81
CA ILE A 223 -6.16 3.43 11.92
C ILE A 223 -5.00 2.82 12.69
N LYS A 224 -4.43 1.73 12.19
CA LYS A 224 -3.25 1.12 12.81
C LYS A 224 -2.10 0.95 11.83
N PHE A 225 -0.93 1.43 12.26
CA PHE A 225 0.32 1.23 11.55
C PHE A 225 1.03 -0.02 12.05
N TYR A 226 1.58 -0.78 11.11
CA TYR A 226 2.44 -1.93 11.38
C TYR A 226 3.77 -1.74 10.67
N VAL A 227 4.87 -1.77 11.41
CA VAL A 227 6.19 -1.46 10.86
C VAL A 227 7.26 -2.38 11.43
N GLY A 228 8.28 -2.70 10.63
CA GLY A 228 9.53 -3.23 11.15
C GLY A 228 10.40 -2.10 11.73
N SER A 229 11.06 -2.30 12.88
CA SER A 229 11.90 -1.25 13.47
C SER A 229 13.11 -0.91 12.61
N ASP A 230 13.58 -1.85 11.79
CA ASP A 230 14.72 -1.71 10.90
C ASP A 230 14.34 -1.33 9.46
N ASP A 231 13.04 -1.10 9.21
CA ASP A 231 12.54 -0.70 7.89
C ASP A 231 13.13 0.65 7.44
N PRO A 232 13.98 0.67 6.40
CA PRO A 232 14.61 1.89 5.94
C PRO A 232 13.66 2.81 5.16
N ILE A 233 12.53 2.28 4.65
CA ILE A 233 11.52 3.03 3.90
C ILE A 233 10.65 3.85 4.85
N VAL A 234 10.32 3.30 6.01
CA VAL A 234 9.61 4.01 7.10
C VAL A 234 10.49 5.09 7.74
N GLU A 235 11.81 5.01 7.61
CA GLU A 235 12.79 5.91 8.23
C GLU A 235 12.75 5.87 9.77
N GLY A 236 12.45 4.69 10.34
CA GLY A 236 12.39 4.46 11.78
C GLY A 236 11.26 5.23 12.47
N GLU A 237 11.39 5.39 13.80
CA GLU A 237 10.34 6.02 14.62
C GLU A 237 10.01 7.45 14.19
N LYS A 238 11.01 8.25 13.80
CA LYS A 238 10.79 9.64 13.35
C LYS A 238 9.96 9.70 12.07
N GLY A 239 10.18 8.76 11.14
CA GLY A 239 9.40 8.67 9.91
C GLY A 239 7.98 8.21 10.19
N LEU A 240 7.81 7.19 11.03
CA LEU A 240 6.48 6.74 11.48
C LEU A 240 5.68 7.88 12.11
N GLN A 241 6.29 8.65 13.02
CA GLN A 241 5.65 9.80 13.64
C GLN A 241 5.24 10.87 12.63
N ARG A 242 6.04 11.12 11.56
CA ARG A 242 5.63 12.02 10.47
C ARG A 242 4.40 11.50 9.73
N SER A 243 4.29 10.18 9.48
CA SER A 243 3.13 9.57 8.86
C SER A 243 1.87 9.70 9.73
N ILE A 244 1.99 9.43 11.03
CA ILE A 244 0.91 9.59 12.01
C ILE A 244 0.47 11.06 12.09
N GLN A 245 1.41 12.01 12.18
CA GLN A 245 1.10 13.43 12.24
C GLN A 245 0.41 13.95 10.97
N ALA A 246 0.71 13.37 9.79
CA ALA A 246 0.03 13.74 8.57
C ALA A 246 -1.48 13.40 8.66
N LEU A 247 -1.86 12.22 9.15
CA LEU A 247 -3.26 11.85 9.36
C LEU A 247 -3.91 12.63 10.50
N ARG A 248 -3.19 12.92 11.59
CA ARG A 248 -3.71 13.76 12.68
C ARG A 248 -4.02 15.19 12.21
N LYS A 249 -3.23 15.73 11.29
CA LYS A 249 -3.50 17.06 10.69
C LYS A 249 -4.75 17.09 9.83
N ILE A 250 -5.13 15.98 9.24
CA ILE A 250 -6.40 15.79 8.53
C ILE A 250 -7.57 15.73 9.51
N GLY A 251 -7.33 15.34 10.77
CA GLY A 251 -8.34 15.28 11.84
C GLY A 251 -8.56 13.88 12.41
N PHE A 252 -7.93 12.82 11.90
CA PHE A 252 -8.05 11.49 12.47
C PHE A 252 -7.41 11.41 13.86
N LYS A 253 -8.14 10.90 14.84
CA LYS A 253 -7.73 10.86 16.26
C LYS A 253 -7.42 9.45 16.76
N ASN A 254 -8.13 8.43 16.27
CA ASN A 254 -7.97 7.03 16.68
C ASN A 254 -6.86 6.35 15.88
N ILE A 255 -5.61 6.72 16.16
CA ILE A 255 -4.42 6.21 15.48
C ILE A 255 -3.51 5.52 16.45
N SER A 256 -3.18 4.26 16.18
CA SER A 256 -2.23 3.44 16.93
C SER A 256 -1.14 2.86 16.01
N PHE A 257 -0.13 2.25 16.60
CA PHE A 257 0.90 1.54 15.85
C PHE A 257 1.45 0.33 16.60
N MET A 258 2.02 -0.61 15.85
CA MET A 258 2.81 -1.73 16.33
C MET A 258 4.15 -1.72 15.59
N SER A 259 5.24 -1.80 16.32
CA SER A 259 6.58 -1.92 15.76
C SER A 259 7.21 -3.25 16.16
N TYR A 260 7.66 -4.01 15.17
CA TYR A 260 8.29 -5.31 15.36
C TYR A 260 9.81 -5.15 15.38
N PRO A 261 10.49 -5.53 16.46
CA PRO A 261 11.93 -5.39 16.59
C PRO A 261 12.68 -6.10 15.46
N GLU A 262 13.70 -5.44 14.93
CA GLU A 262 14.62 -5.95 13.91
C GLU A 262 13.99 -6.36 12.57
N LEU A 263 12.66 -6.33 12.40
CA LEU A 263 12.04 -6.62 11.12
C LEU A 263 12.24 -5.46 10.15
N ARG A 264 12.23 -5.80 8.86
CA ARG A 264 12.46 -4.87 7.75
C ARG A 264 11.13 -4.51 7.08
N HIS A 265 11.14 -4.20 5.78
CA HIS A 265 10.01 -3.60 5.09
C HIS A 265 8.80 -4.54 4.93
N GLU A 266 9.04 -5.79 4.62
CA GLU A 266 8.00 -6.77 4.27
C GLU A 266 7.68 -7.69 5.46
N ILE A 267 7.11 -7.13 6.52
CA ILE A 267 6.82 -7.87 7.76
C ILE A 267 5.86 -9.06 7.55
N LEU A 268 5.01 -9.01 6.53
CA LEU A 268 4.10 -10.12 6.18
C LEU A 268 4.77 -11.24 5.36
N ASN A 269 6.06 -11.11 5.08
CA ASN A 269 6.89 -12.13 4.42
C ASN A 269 8.05 -12.60 5.30
N GLU A 270 8.03 -12.23 6.58
CA GLU A 270 8.97 -12.72 7.58
C GLU A 270 8.52 -14.06 8.18
N ASP A 271 9.44 -14.76 8.85
CA ASP A 271 9.15 -16.09 9.46
C ASP A 271 8.05 -16.01 10.53
N CYS A 272 7.95 -14.88 11.25
CA CYS A 272 6.94 -14.61 12.27
C CYS A 272 5.63 -14.03 11.73
N LYS A 273 5.37 -14.10 10.42
CA LYS A 273 4.20 -13.46 9.79
C LYS A 273 2.86 -13.83 10.43
N TYR A 274 2.70 -15.07 10.89
CA TYR A 274 1.45 -15.52 11.49
C TYR A 274 1.18 -14.87 12.85
N GLU A 275 2.22 -14.62 13.65
CA GLU A 275 2.09 -13.85 14.90
C GLU A 275 1.65 -12.41 14.62
N ILE A 276 2.15 -11.83 13.52
CA ILE A 276 1.77 -10.49 13.07
C ILE A 276 0.32 -10.49 12.61
N LEU A 277 -0.09 -11.51 11.84
CA LEU A 277 -1.47 -11.65 11.37
C LEU A 277 -2.44 -11.88 12.54
N ASP A 278 -2.08 -12.67 13.54
CA ASP A 278 -2.89 -12.86 14.76
C ASP A 278 -3.13 -11.52 15.48
N ASN A 279 -2.07 -10.70 15.63
CA ASN A 279 -2.21 -9.36 16.21
C ASN A 279 -3.10 -8.43 15.35
N MET A 280 -3.05 -8.58 14.02
CA MET A 280 -3.95 -7.83 13.12
C MET A 280 -5.40 -8.30 13.29
N ILE A 281 -5.64 -9.60 13.38
CA ILE A 281 -6.97 -10.17 13.60
C ILE A 281 -7.53 -9.71 14.95
N ASP A 282 -6.73 -9.73 16.01
CA ASP A 282 -7.15 -9.22 17.32
C ASP A 282 -7.54 -7.73 17.24
N TYR A 283 -6.74 -6.93 16.54
CA TYR A 283 -7.09 -5.52 16.31
C TYR A 283 -8.39 -5.37 15.53
N LEU A 284 -8.57 -6.14 14.47
CA LEU A 284 -9.80 -6.10 13.65
C LEU A 284 -11.03 -6.50 14.47
N ASN A 285 -10.92 -7.51 15.33
CA ASN A 285 -12.01 -8.01 16.18
C ASN A 285 -12.43 -7.00 17.27
N ASN A 286 -11.53 -6.11 17.71
CA ASN A 286 -11.85 -5.10 18.74
C ASN A 286 -12.84 -4.01 18.29
N TYR A 287 -13.15 -3.94 17.01
CA TYR A 287 -14.07 -2.96 16.43
C TYR A 287 -15.24 -3.64 15.67
N ASN A 288 -15.58 -4.87 16.04
CA ASN A 288 -16.74 -5.58 15.51
C ASN A 288 -18.04 -5.05 16.10
#